data_b2aea08108b242ca615ff8a6cfbbf9e0
#
_entry.id   b2aea08108b242ca615ff8a6cfbbf9e0
#
_cell.length_a   1.000
_cell.length_b   1.000
_cell.length_c   1.000
_cell.angle_alpha   90.00
_cell.angle_beta   90.00
_cell.angle_gamma   90.00
#
_symmetry.space_group_name_H-M   'P 1'
#
loop_
_entity.id
_entity.type
_entity.pdbx_description
1 polymer ?
#
loop_
_entity_poly.entity_id
_entity_poly.type
_entity_poly.pdbx_seq_one_letter_code
_entity_poly.pdbx_strand_id
1 'polypeptide(L)'
;KTSKLLKHRAECIVDERLNEIEKAYLNNDFETFGRITMQDSNQFHATCLDSFPPIFYMNDVSRDIIQLVHKYNESCGKIVAAYTFDAGPNAVIFVEKNNVPTLLKGLLSSFPSSTNGRIVSSLDDTILQIANLGGGKKIDYDADENIFLKWCKTILGTKYLNTTDSVKQFIHTRVGDGAMSADNNIHLADDTTGLPKEQYWIGGQTLLNKKKDV
;
A
#
# COMPACT_ATOMS: atom_id res chain seq x y z
N LYS A 1 -9.66 -12.02 24.12
CA LYS A 1 -8.54 -12.55 24.96
C LYS A 1 -8.37 -14.06 24.81
N THR A 2 -8.54 -14.60 23.62
CA THR A 2 -8.54 -16.05 23.38
C THR A 2 -7.26 -16.54 22.72
N SER A 3 -6.52 -15.67 22.00
CA SER A 3 -5.27 -16.06 21.36
C SER A 3 -4.12 -16.23 22.34
N LYS A 4 -3.53 -17.40 22.35
CA LYS A 4 -2.28 -17.67 23.08
C LYS A 4 -1.07 -17.09 22.35
N LEU A 5 -1.13 -17.03 21.02
CA LEU A 5 -0.09 -16.43 20.19
C LEU A 5 0.06 -14.94 20.48
N LEU A 6 -1.06 -14.23 20.74
CA LEU A 6 -1.02 -12.80 21.09
C LEU A 6 -0.21 -12.55 22.36
N LYS A 7 -0.37 -13.40 23.38
CA LYS A 7 0.39 -13.29 24.61
C LYS A 7 1.89 -13.49 24.36
N HIS A 8 2.25 -14.54 23.64
CA HIS A 8 3.65 -14.82 23.28
C HIS A 8 4.24 -13.67 22.45
N ARG A 9 3.47 -13.14 21.47
CA ARG A 9 3.89 -11.98 20.68
C ARG A 9 4.22 -10.78 21.56
N ALA A 10 3.32 -10.43 22.49
CA ALA A 10 3.48 -9.27 23.37
C ALA A 10 4.66 -9.42 24.35
N GLU A 11 4.88 -10.61 24.87
CA GLU A 11 5.87 -10.83 25.94
C GLU A 11 7.27 -11.20 25.41
N CYS A 12 7.38 -11.77 24.20
CA CYS A 12 8.62 -12.36 23.72
C CYS A 12 9.13 -11.80 22.40
N ILE A 13 8.27 -11.16 21.58
CA ILE A 13 8.62 -10.82 20.20
C ILE A 13 8.69 -9.32 19.95
N VAL A 14 7.73 -8.55 20.47
CA VAL A 14 7.54 -7.14 20.10
C VAL A 14 8.77 -6.30 20.44
N ASP A 15 9.32 -6.43 21.65
CA ASP A 15 10.45 -5.62 22.10
C ASP A 15 11.72 -5.87 21.26
N GLU A 16 11.98 -7.14 20.91
CA GLU A 16 13.10 -7.50 20.04
C GLU A 16 12.93 -6.87 18.65
N ARG A 17 11.74 -6.97 18.03
CA ARG A 17 11.45 -6.39 16.73
C ARG A 17 11.51 -4.86 16.72
N LEU A 18 11.04 -4.20 17.79
CA LEU A 18 11.15 -2.76 17.92
C LEU A 18 12.62 -2.32 17.92
N ASN A 19 13.47 -3.01 18.67
CA ASN A 19 14.90 -2.73 18.71
C ASN A 19 15.61 -2.97 17.36
N GLU A 20 15.21 -4.02 16.63
CA GLU A 20 15.78 -4.30 15.31
C GLU A 20 15.32 -3.29 14.26
N ILE A 21 14.02 -2.94 14.21
CA ILE A 21 13.48 -2.03 13.20
C ILE A 21 14.00 -0.61 13.43
N GLU A 22 14.18 -0.18 14.67
CA GLU A 22 14.80 1.11 15.01
C GLU A 22 16.23 1.19 14.47
N LYS A 23 17.04 0.15 14.69
CA LYS A 23 18.40 0.08 14.15
C LYS A 23 18.42 0.11 12.63
N ALA A 24 17.52 -0.66 11.98
CA ALA A 24 17.40 -0.69 10.52
C ALA A 24 17.03 0.70 9.98
N TYR A 25 16.11 1.40 10.62
CA TYR A 25 15.70 2.75 10.26
C TYR A 25 16.86 3.76 10.40
N LEU A 26 17.57 3.75 11.54
CA LEU A 26 18.70 4.66 11.80
C LEU A 26 19.87 4.43 10.84
N ASN A 27 20.07 3.20 10.39
CA ASN A 27 21.13 2.84 9.45
C ASN A 27 20.73 2.93 7.98
N ASN A 28 19.49 3.34 7.65
CA ASN A 28 18.93 3.30 6.31
C ASN A 28 19.02 1.90 5.66
N ASP A 29 18.90 0.85 6.47
CA ASP A 29 18.87 -0.55 6.02
C ASP A 29 17.45 -0.94 5.65
N PHE A 30 17.08 -0.68 4.38
CA PHE A 30 15.75 -0.99 3.87
C PHE A 30 15.47 -2.50 3.84
N GLU A 31 16.48 -3.32 3.61
CA GLU A 31 16.30 -4.77 3.52
C GLU A 31 15.86 -5.37 4.87
N THR A 32 16.56 -5.00 5.95
CA THR A 32 16.18 -5.40 7.31
C THR A 32 14.83 -4.78 7.72
N PHE A 33 14.62 -3.49 7.46
CA PHE A 33 13.34 -2.81 7.71
C PHE A 33 12.19 -3.54 7.03
N GLY A 34 12.32 -3.83 5.73
CA GLY A 34 11.29 -4.49 4.94
C GLY A 34 10.99 -5.92 5.42
N ARG A 35 12.03 -6.67 5.75
CA ARG A 35 11.89 -8.02 6.30
C ARG A 35 11.10 -8.01 7.61
N ILE A 36 11.45 -7.16 8.55
CA ILE A 36 10.79 -7.06 9.85
C ILE A 36 9.33 -6.60 9.67
N THR A 37 9.08 -5.60 8.83
CA THR A 37 7.74 -5.10 8.53
C THR A 37 6.82 -6.21 8.03
N MET A 38 7.26 -7.00 7.05
CA MET A 38 6.47 -8.11 6.51
C MET A 38 6.27 -9.23 7.53
N GLN A 39 7.32 -9.59 8.29
CA GLN A 39 7.22 -10.59 9.36
C GLN A 39 6.24 -10.17 10.45
N ASP A 40 6.24 -8.89 10.82
CA ASP A 40 5.35 -8.36 11.84
C ASP A 40 3.89 -8.38 11.38
N SER A 41 3.63 -7.94 10.16
CA SER A 41 2.30 -8.02 9.54
C SER A 41 1.77 -9.47 9.51
N ASN A 42 2.60 -10.42 9.06
CA ASN A 42 2.22 -11.83 9.01
C ASN A 42 1.88 -12.40 10.40
N GLN A 43 2.69 -12.07 11.41
CA GLN A 43 2.44 -12.55 12.76
C GLN A 43 1.20 -11.90 13.39
N PHE A 44 0.95 -10.61 13.12
CA PHE A 44 -0.28 -9.94 13.56
C PHE A 44 -1.51 -10.67 13.03
N HIS A 45 -1.57 -10.99 11.75
CA HIS A 45 -2.70 -11.72 11.17
C HIS A 45 -2.79 -13.16 11.64
N ALA A 46 -1.67 -13.81 11.97
CA ALA A 46 -1.69 -15.13 12.61
C ALA A 46 -2.35 -15.07 13.99
N THR A 47 -2.10 -14.02 14.79
CA THR A 47 -2.79 -13.85 16.09
C THR A 47 -4.28 -13.55 15.94
N CYS A 48 -4.67 -12.85 14.85
CA CYS A 48 -6.09 -12.64 14.54
C CYS A 48 -6.81 -13.95 14.22
N LEU A 49 -6.17 -14.82 13.44
CA LEU A 49 -6.72 -16.14 13.11
C LEU A 49 -6.76 -17.10 14.32
N ASP A 50 -5.80 -16.96 15.27
CA ASP A 50 -5.76 -17.75 16.50
C ASP A 50 -6.82 -17.31 17.53
N SER A 51 -7.49 -16.20 17.32
CA SER A 51 -8.60 -15.76 18.18
C SER A 51 -9.85 -16.62 17.96
N PHE A 52 -10.68 -16.74 19.00
CA PHE A 52 -11.96 -17.43 18.90
C PHE A 52 -13.13 -16.49 19.28
N PRO A 53 -14.08 -16.19 18.33
CA PRO A 53 -14.05 -16.54 16.89
C PRO A 53 -12.84 -15.93 16.17
N PRO A 54 -12.40 -16.53 15.05
CA PRO A 54 -11.27 -15.99 14.28
C PRO A 54 -11.63 -14.66 13.62
N ILE A 55 -10.64 -13.79 13.50
CA ILE A 55 -10.77 -12.50 12.84
C ILE A 55 -10.09 -12.57 11.46
N PHE A 56 -10.83 -12.22 10.41
CA PHE A 56 -10.35 -12.21 9.03
C PHE A 56 -10.31 -10.77 8.52
N TYR A 57 -9.15 -10.15 8.54
CA TYR A 57 -8.94 -8.82 7.98
C TYR A 57 -8.55 -8.86 6.51
N MET A 58 -7.73 -9.83 6.11
CA MET A 58 -7.25 -9.98 4.74
C MET A 58 -8.20 -10.81 3.89
N ASN A 59 -8.28 -10.46 2.60
CA ASN A 59 -9.01 -11.20 1.57
C ASN A 59 -8.04 -11.81 0.53
N ASP A 60 -8.56 -12.38 -0.56
CA ASP A 60 -7.74 -13.00 -1.60
C ASP A 60 -6.87 -11.97 -2.34
N VAL A 61 -7.39 -10.77 -2.58
CA VAL A 61 -6.62 -9.67 -3.17
C VAL A 61 -5.42 -9.30 -2.29
N SER A 62 -5.62 -9.26 -0.96
CA SER A 62 -4.52 -9.01 -0.01
C SER A 62 -3.42 -10.07 -0.14
N ARG A 63 -3.80 -11.36 -0.26
CA ARG A 63 -2.85 -12.47 -0.44
C ARG A 63 -2.10 -12.38 -1.76
N ASP A 64 -2.78 -11.98 -2.83
CA ASP A 64 -2.15 -11.80 -4.14
C ASP A 64 -1.20 -10.60 -4.16
N ILE A 65 -1.50 -9.52 -3.43
CA ILE A 65 -0.56 -8.40 -3.24
C ILE A 65 0.69 -8.88 -2.48
N ILE A 66 0.53 -9.69 -1.44
CA ILE A 66 1.66 -10.31 -0.73
C ILE A 66 2.56 -11.09 -1.70
N GLN A 67 1.96 -11.96 -2.51
CA GLN A 67 2.71 -12.75 -3.50
C GLN A 67 3.41 -11.86 -4.53
N LEU A 68 2.75 -10.80 -4.99
CA LEU A 68 3.32 -9.84 -5.93
C LEU A 68 4.56 -9.15 -5.36
N VAL A 69 4.52 -8.70 -4.11
CA VAL A 69 5.68 -8.07 -3.45
C VAL A 69 6.83 -9.05 -3.30
N HIS A 70 6.56 -10.30 -2.87
CA HIS A 70 7.60 -11.32 -2.80
C HIS A 70 8.21 -11.62 -4.17
N LYS A 71 7.38 -11.74 -5.21
CA LYS A 71 7.86 -11.98 -6.58
C LYS A 71 8.69 -10.83 -7.13
N TYR A 72 8.33 -9.60 -6.77
CA TYR A 72 9.12 -8.42 -7.12
C TYR A 72 10.49 -8.44 -6.45
N ASN A 73 10.54 -8.68 -5.14
CA ASN A 73 11.79 -8.78 -4.39
C ASN A 73 12.70 -9.91 -4.93
N GLU A 74 12.12 -11.07 -5.25
CA GLU A 74 12.83 -12.16 -5.89
C GLU A 74 13.49 -11.73 -7.21
N SER A 75 12.74 -11.00 -8.05
CA SER A 75 13.26 -10.50 -9.32
C SER A 75 14.37 -9.46 -9.18
N CYS A 76 14.41 -8.75 -8.04
CA CYS A 76 15.45 -7.78 -7.70
C CYS A 76 16.65 -8.40 -6.97
N GLY A 77 16.57 -9.67 -6.53
CA GLY A 77 17.59 -10.35 -5.76
C GLY A 77 17.79 -9.84 -4.33
N LYS A 78 16.96 -8.93 -3.87
CA LYS A 78 16.95 -8.35 -2.50
C LYS A 78 15.58 -7.79 -2.17
N ILE A 79 15.35 -7.45 -0.88
CA ILE A 79 14.13 -6.78 -0.44
C ILE A 79 14.20 -5.29 -0.79
N VAL A 80 13.37 -4.85 -1.75
CA VAL A 80 13.20 -3.46 -2.18
C VAL A 80 11.78 -2.93 -1.99
N ALA A 81 10.85 -3.82 -1.62
CA ALA A 81 9.48 -3.51 -1.30
C ALA A 81 9.00 -4.36 -0.11
N ALA A 82 8.16 -3.79 0.75
CA ALA A 82 7.63 -4.48 1.92
C ALA A 82 6.17 -4.10 2.14
N TYR A 83 5.32 -5.12 2.27
CA TYR A 83 3.91 -4.93 2.60
C TYR A 83 3.67 -4.91 4.10
N THR A 84 2.60 -4.23 4.48
CA THR A 84 1.96 -4.40 5.79
C THR A 84 0.45 -4.23 5.64
N PHE A 85 -0.28 -4.94 6.49
CA PHE A 85 -1.74 -4.86 6.62
C PHE A 85 -2.10 -4.71 8.09
N ASP A 86 -3.11 -3.92 8.38
CA ASP A 86 -3.70 -3.76 9.71
C ASP A 86 -5.12 -4.36 9.77
N ALA A 87 -6.05 -3.70 10.43
CA ALA A 87 -7.43 -4.16 10.63
C ALA A 87 -8.30 -4.02 9.37
N GLY A 88 -7.79 -4.40 8.20
CA GLY A 88 -8.52 -4.35 6.94
C GLY A 88 -7.72 -4.88 5.75
N PRO A 89 -8.35 -5.00 4.57
CA PRO A 89 -7.70 -5.52 3.38
C PRO A 89 -6.81 -4.49 2.65
N ASN A 90 -6.73 -3.25 3.15
CA ASN A 90 -5.94 -2.20 2.54
C ASN A 90 -4.45 -2.49 2.71
N ALA A 91 -3.73 -2.62 1.60
CA ALA A 91 -2.30 -2.82 1.62
C ALA A 91 -1.56 -1.48 1.76
N VAL A 92 -0.60 -1.41 2.66
CA VAL A 92 0.44 -0.39 2.66
C VAL A 92 1.73 -1.04 2.17
N ILE A 93 2.38 -0.44 1.18
CA ILE A 93 3.62 -0.96 0.61
C ILE A 93 4.70 0.11 0.75
N PHE A 94 5.72 -0.18 1.55
CA PHE A 94 6.95 0.59 1.56
C PHE A 94 7.82 0.13 0.38
N VAL A 95 8.42 1.06 -0.33
CA VAL A 95 9.23 0.73 -1.51
C VAL A 95 10.33 1.77 -1.69
N GLU A 96 11.53 1.32 -2.08
CA GLU A 96 12.61 2.22 -2.45
C GLU A 96 12.21 3.07 -3.66
N LYS A 97 12.52 4.37 -3.65
CA LYS A 97 12.09 5.35 -4.65
C LYS A 97 12.28 4.88 -6.10
N ASN A 98 13.43 4.31 -6.41
CA ASN A 98 13.77 3.87 -7.77
C ASN A 98 12.96 2.65 -8.24
N ASN A 99 12.32 1.94 -7.31
CA ASN A 99 11.54 0.75 -7.57
C ASN A 99 10.03 1.04 -7.73
N VAL A 100 9.57 2.23 -7.36
CA VAL A 100 8.16 2.64 -7.46
C VAL A 100 7.57 2.45 -8.86
N PRO A 101 8.22 2.91 -9.96
CA PRO A 101 7.66 2.81 -11.28
C PRO A 101 7.37 1.36 -11.71
N THR A 102 8.31 0.44 -11.48
CA THR A 102 8.18 -0.96 -11.89
C THR A 102 7.15 -1.69 -11.04
N LEU A 103 7.18 -1.48 -9.72
CA LEU A 103 6.19 -2.08 -8.82
C LEU A 103 4.77 -1.60 -9.15
N LEU A 104 4.59 -0.30 -9.39
CA LEU A 104 3.29 0.27 -9.77
C LEU A 104 2.78 -0.31 -11.10
N LYS A 105 3.64 -0.43 -12.11
CA LYS A 105 3.28 -1.11 -13.36
C LYS A 105 2.81 -2.55 -13.11
N GLY A 106 3.51 -3.30 -12.25
CA GLY A 106 3.11 -4.65 -11.85
C GLY A 106 1.74 -4.69 -11.20
N LEU A 107 1.48 -3.80 -10.22
CA LEU A 107 0.18 -3.69 -9.54
C LEU A 107 -0.94 -3.34 -10.53
N LEU A 108 -0.72 -2.36 -11.40
CA LEU A 108 -1.70 -1.93 -12.41
C LEU A 108 -2.00 -3.03 -13.44
N SER A 109 -1.02 -3.87 -13.76
CA SER A 109 -1.20 -5.01 -14.67
C SER A 109 -1.94 -6.17 -14.04
N SER A 110 -1.71 -6.37 -12.74
CA SER A 110 -2.28 -7.48 -11.99
C SER A 110 -3.76 -7.25 -11.65
N PHE A 111 -4.15 -6.01 -11.40
CA PHE A 111 -5.50 -5.67 -10.95
C PHE A 111 -6.18 -4.70 -11.94
N PRO A 112 -6.85 -5.21 -12.98
CA PRO A 112 -7.49 -4.36 -13.99
C PRO A 112 -8.65 -3.55 -13.42
N SER A 113 -8.91 -2.37 -14.02
CA SER A 113 -10.05 -1.51 -13.68
C SER A 113 -11.01 -1.41 -14.86
N SER A 114 -12.31 -1.36 -14.57
CA SER A 114 -13.40 -1.18 -15.56
C SER A 114 -13.52 0.28 -16.01
N THR A 115 -13.09 1.22 -15.19
CA THR A 115 -13.17 2.65 -15.49
C THR A 115 -11.86 3.13 -16.10
N ASN A 116 -11.96 4.00 -17.13
CA ASN A 116 -10.82 4.66 -17.77
C ASN A 116 -10.06 5.62 -16.82
N GLY A 117 -10.54 5.77 -15.58
CA GLY A 117 -9.95 6.59 -14.54
C GLY A 117 -9.65 5.76 -13.31
N ARG A 118 -8.54 5.02 -13.30
CA ARG A 118 -7.99 4.53 -12.05
C ARG A 118 -7.62 5.74 -11.21
N ILE A 119 -8.13 5.77 -9.99
CA ILE A 119 -7.76 6.82 -9.07
C ILE A 119 -6.36 6.49 -8.56
N VAL A 120 -5.34 6.96 -9.30
CA VAL A 120 -3.97 7.02 -8.78
C VAL A 120 -3.77 8.45 -8.29
N SER A 121 -3.61 8.61 -6.99
CA SER A 121 -3.27 9.88 -6.37
C SER A 121 -1.76 9.90 -6.12
N SER A 122 -1.08 10.92 -6.61
CA SER A 122 0.35 11.14 -6.40
C SER A 122 0.65 12.63 -6.46
N LEU A 123 1.67 13.05 -5.69
CA LEU A 123 2.31 14.36 -5.82
C LEU A 123 3.45 14.36 -6.85
N ASP A 124 3.73 13.20 -7.46
CA ASP A 124 4.79 13.02 -8.46
C ASP A 124 4.17 12.83 -9.84
N ASP A 125 4.40 13.80 -10.74
CA ASP A 125 3.86 13.78 -12.09
C ASP A 125 4.34 12.58 -12.92
N THR A 126 5.54 12.07 -12.65
CA THR A 126 6.06 10.86 -13.31
C THR A 126 5.22 9.65 -12.97
N ILE A 127 4.83 9.53 -11.71
CA ILE A 127 3.94 8.46 -11.24
C ILE A 127 2.56 8.58 -11.87
N LEU A 128 2.02 9.81 -11.97
CA LEU A 128 0.74 10.06 -12.64
C LEU A 128 0.81 9.73 -14.13
N GLN A 129 1.92 9.99 -14.80
CA GLN A 129 2.12 9.61 -16.21
C GLN A 129 2.11 8.08 -16.36
N ILE A 130 2.79 7.33 -15.50
CA ILE A 130 2.77 5.86 -15.49
C ILE A 130 1.34 5.35 -15.30
N ALA A 131 0.57 5.97 -14.40
CA ALA A 131 -0.81 5.63 -14.15
C ALA A 131 -1.73 5.92 -15.34
N ASN A 132 -1.55 7.07 -16.00
CA ASN A 132 -2.33 7.49 -17.17
C ASN A 132 -2.04 6.65 -18.42
N LEU A 133 -0.83 6.11 -18.57
CA LEU A 133 -0.51 5.14 -19.63
C LEU A 133 -1.30 3.84 -19.49
N GLY A 134 -1.81 3.52 -18.28
CA GLY A 134 -2.78 2.44 -18.04
C GLY A 134 -4.21 2.73 -18.48
N GLY A 135 -4.56 3.98 -18.80
CA GLY A 135 -5.88 4.42 -19.25
C GLY A 135 -6.10 4.18 -20.74
N GLY A 136 -6.53 2.99 -21.15
CA GLY A 136 -7.02 2.69 -22.50
C GLY A 136 -5.98 2.51 -23.60
N LYS A 137 -4.74 2.94 -23.44
CA LYS A 137 -3.61 2.51 -24.28
C LYS A 137 -3.02 1.25 -23.64
N LYS A 138 -2.96 0.15 -24.39
CA LYS A 138 -2.16 -1.01 -24.01
C LYS A 138 -0.77 -0.48 -23.64
N ILE A 139 -0.41 -0.57 -22.35
CA ILE A 139 0.99 -0.41 -21.97
C ILE A 139 1.70 -1.50 -22.74
N ASP A 140 2.59 -1.12 -23.64
CA ASP A 140 3.35 -2.07 -24.43
C ASP A 140 4.36 -2.74 -23.51
N TYR A 141 3.93 -3.88 -22.93
CA TYR A 141 4.76 -4.68 -22.03
C TYR A 141 5.77 -5.53 -22.78
N ASP A 142 5.64 -5.66 -24.10
CA ASP A 142 6.51 -6.48 -24.93
C ASP A 142 7.87 -5.80 -25.16
N ALA A 143 7.99 -4.49 -24.90
CA ALA A 143 9.25 -3.76 -24.97
C ALA A 143 10.19 -4.02 -23.78
N ASP A 144 9.67 -4.47 -22.64
CA ASP A 144 10.48 -4.81 -21.47
C ASP A 144 10.46 -6.32 -21.24
N GLU A 145 11.57 -7.00 -21.47
CA GLU A 145 11.81 -8.41 -21.11
C GLU A 145 11.76 -8.66 -19.58
N ASN A 146 11.04 -7.81 -18.84
CA ASN A 146 10.97 -7.87 -17.39
C ASN A 146 10.10 -9.04 -16.93
N ILE A 147 10.77 -10.08 -16.43
CA ILE A 147 10.16 -11.33 -15.95
C ILE A 147 9.06 -11.08 -14.93
N PHE A 148 9.24 -10.11 -14.05
CA PHE A 148 8.24 -9.74 -13.05
C PHE A 148 6.95 -9.18 -13.69
N LEU A 149 7.06 -8.23 -14.62
CA LEU A 149 5.90 -7.66 -15.31
C LEU A 149 5.15 -8.70 -16.15
N LYS A 150 5.89 -9.60 -16.79
CA LYS A 150 5.31 -10.74 -17.50
C LYS A 150 4.52 -11.65 -16.55
N TRP A 151 5.08 -11.97 -15.40
CA TRP A 151 4.40 -12.75 -14.36
C TRP A 151 3.12 -12.05 -13.87
N CYS A 152 3.18 -10.74 -13.57
CA CYS A 152 2.02 -9.95 -13.15
C CYS A 152 0.88 -10.05 -14.17
N LYS A 153 1.19 -9.86 -15.46
CA LYS A 153 0.20 -9.90 -16.53
C LYS A 153 -0.38 -11.30 -16.73
N THR A 154 0.46 -12.33 -16.76
CA THR A 154 0.04 -13.69 -17.13
C THR A 154 -0.63 -14.45 -16.00
N ILE A 155 -0.25 -14.19 -14.76
CA ILE A 155 -0.79 -14.91 -13.59
C ILE A 155 -1.90 -14.08 -12.93
N LEU A 156 -1.57 -12.93 -12.35
CA LEU A 156 -2.55 -12.13 -11.63
C LEU A 156 -3.51 -11.39 -12.57
N GLY A 157 -3.01 -10.80 -13.65
CA GLY A 157 -3.84 -10.09 -14.61
C GLY A 157 -4.89 -11.01 -15.27
N THR A 158 -4.55 -12.27 -15.53
CA THR A 158 -5.51 -13.28 -16.02
C THR A 158 -6.51 -13.67 -14.94
N LYS A 159 -6.07 -13.85 -13.69
CA LYS A 159 -6.95 -14.16 -12.55
C LYS A 159 -8.03 -13.09 -12.36
N TYR A 160 -7.67 -11.81 -12.52
CA TYR A 160 -8.57 -10.68 -12.30
C TYR A 160 -9.19 -10.10 -13.57
N LEU A 161 -9.01 -10.72 -14.72
CA LEU A 161 -9.53 -10.22 -16.00
C LEU A 161 -11.05 -9.99 -16.00
N ASN A 162 -11.79 -10.86 -15.32
CA ASN A 162 -13.24 -10.81 -15.22
C ASN A 162 -13.76 -10.22 -13.89
N THR A 163 -12.87 -9.80 -13.00
CA THR A 163 -13.18 -9.18 -11.70
C THR A 163 -12.52 -7.83 -11.60
N THR A 164 -12.95 -6.91 -12.47
CA THR A 164 -12.44 -5.53 -12.48
C THR A 164 -12.71 -4.83 -11.15
N ASP A 165 -11.87 -3.85 -10.82
CA ASP A 165 -11.99 -3.00 -9.62
C ASP A 165 -11.76 -3.74 -8.29
N SER A 166 -11.03 -4.86 -8.31
CA SER A 166 -10.58 -5.57 -7.12
C SER A 166 -9.69 -4.69 -6.23
N VAL A 167 -8.94 -3.77 -6.83
CA VAL A 167 -8.25 -2.66 -6.18
C VAL A 167 -8.87 -1.36 -6.67
N LYS A 168 -9.50 -0.62 -5.74
CA LYS A 168 -10.27 0.58 -6.08
C LYS A 168 -9.40 1.83 -6.24
N GLN A 169 -8.32 1.93 -5.48
CA GLN A 169 -7.47 3.12 -5.44
C GLN A 169 -6.03 2.76 -5.17
N PHE A 170 -5.10 3.49 -5.80
CA PHE A 170 -3.69 3.50 -5.51
C PHE A 170 -3.30 4.91 -5.04
N ILE A 171 -2.69 5.00 -3.87
CA ILE A 171 -2.21 6.25 -3.30
C ILE A 171 -0.69 6.16 -3.21
N HIS A 172 0.02 6.96 -4.02
CA HIS A 172 1.45 7.10 -3.91
C HIS A 172 1.78 8.33 -3.04
N THR A 173 2.57 8.11 -2.02
CA THR A 173 2.99 9.15 -1.09
C THR A 173 4.44 8.92 -0.65
N ARG A 174 4.97 9.83 0.14
CA ARG A 174 6.28 9.75 0.77
C ARG A 174 6.16 10.04 2.26
N VAL A 175 7.19 9.69 3.02
CA VAL A 175 7.31 10.10 4.42
C VAL A 175 7.27 11.63 4.49
N GLY A 176 6.40 12.16 5.33
CA GLY A 176 6.25 13.61 5.56
C GLY A 176 7.28 14.16 6.54
N ASP A 177 7.22 15.47 6.76
CA ASP A 177 8.17 16.19 7.61
C ASP A 177 7.87 16.06 9.12
N GLY A 178 6.97 15.17 9.50
CA GLY A 178 6.51 14.99 10.87
C GLY A 178 5.22 15.76 11.18
N ALA A 179 4.82 15.73 12.44
CA ALA A 179 3.62 16.42 12.89
C ALA A 179 3.83 17.94 12.89
N MET A 180 2.94 18.65 12.20
CA MET A 180 2.91 20.10 12.16
C MET A 180 1.53 20.61 12.56
N SER A 181 1.48 21.80 13.17
CA SER A 181 0.21 22.50 13.34
C SER A 181 -0.30 22.95 11.96
N ALA A 182 -1.55 22.65 11.66
CA ALA A 182 -2.18 23.18 10.46
C ALA A 182 -2.43 24.68 10.64
N ASP A 183 -2.18 25.47 9.58
CA ASP A 183 -2.58 26.86 9.55
C ASP A 183 -4.10 26.96 9.68
N ASN A 184 -4.60 28.08 10.27
CA ASN A 184 -6.02 28.32 10.53
C ASN A 184 -6.93 28.16 9.31
N ASN A 185 -6.39 28.23 8.09
CA ASN A 185 -7.11 28.05 6.84
C ASN A 185 -7.19 26.58 6.37
N ILE A 186 -6.39 25.67 6.98
CA ILE A 186 -6.24 24.28 6.52
C ILE A 186 -6.80 23.28 7.55
N HIS A 187 -6.99 23.69 8.79
CA HIS A 187 -7.51 22.79 9.81
C HIS A 187 -8.99 22.41 9.54
N LEU A 188 -9.29 21.16 9.80
CA LEU A 188 -10.59 20.56 9.46
C LEU A 188 -11.69 20.85 10.45
N ALA A 189 -11.35 21.31 11.66
CA ALA A 189 -12.30 21.59 12.71
C ALA A 189 -12.62 23.09 12.79
N ASP A 190 -13.85 23.43 13.14
CA ASP A 190 -14.26 24.78 13.50
C ASP A 190 -13.73 25.13 14.90
N ASP A 191 -13.07 26.27 15.03
CA ASP A 191 -12.37 26.66 16.25
C ASP A 191 -13.32 26.90 17.44
N THR A 192 -14.59 27.21 17.15
CA THR A 192 -15.58 27.52 18.18
C THR A 192 -16.35 26.31 18.65
N THR A 193 -16.68 25.42 17.70
CA THR A 193 -17.53 24.25 17.95
C THR A 193 -16.74 22.94 18.08
N GLY A 194 -15.50 22.89 17.59
CA GLY A 194 -14.70 21.68 17.49
C GLY A 194 -15.24 20.66 16.48
N LEU A 195 -16.33 20.99 15.78
CA LEU A 195 -16.93 20.12 14.77
C LEU A 195 -16.22 20.27 13.42
N PRO A 196 -16.30 19.26 12.53
CA PRO A 196 -15.77 19.37 11.19
C PRO A 196 -16.39 20.54 10.43
N LYS A 197 -15.57 21.35 9.74
CA LYS A 197 -16.06 22.43 8.89
C LYS A 197 -16.86 21.84 7.73
N GLU A 198 -18.07 22.35 7.48
CA GLU A 198 -18.99 21.84 6.44
C GLU A 198 -18.38 21.82 5.04
N GLN A 199 -17.49 22.75 4.72
CA GLN A 199 -16.80 22.81 3.44
C GLN A 199 -15.94 21.57 3.12
N TYR A 200 -15.66 20.73 4.11
CA TYR A 200 -14.88 19.48 3.97
C TYR A 200 -15.78 18.23 3.97
N TRP A 201 -17.08 18.38 4.18
CA TRP A 201 -18.07 17.31 4.17
C TRP A 201 -18.93 17.35 2.90
N ILE A 202 -18.46 16.88 1.80
CA ILE A 202 -19.31 16.60 0.64
C ILE A 202 -19.13 15.12 0.29
N GLY A 203 -20.08 14.33 0.78
CA GLY A 203 -20.45 13.03 0.22
C GLY A 203 -19.32 12.09 -0.20
N GLY A 204 -18.35 11.80 0.66
CA GLY A 204 -17.35 10.75 0.43
C GLY A 204 -16.33 11.02 -0.68
N GLN A 205 -16.29 12.21 -1.26
CA GLN A 205 -15.26 12.62 -2.20
C GLN A 205 -14.37 13.69 -1.58
N THR A 206 -13.13 13.31 -1.32
CA THR A 206 -12.11 14.20 -0.74
C THR A 206 -11.80 15.34 -1.70
N LEU A 207 -11.76 16.57 -1.18
CA LEU A 207 -11.48 17.85 -1.87
C LEU A 207 -10.04 17.97 -2.45
N LEU A 208 -9.43 16.91 -2.94
CA LEU A 208 -8.12 16.99 -3.59
C LEU A 208 -8.17 17.53 -5.03
N ASN A 209 -9.37 17.82 -5.58
CA ASN A 209 -9.54 18.27 -6.97
C ASN A 209 -9.86 19.75 -7.17
N LYS A 210 -9.76 20.62 -6.16
CA LYS A 210 -10.03 22.06 -6.29
C LYS A 210 -8.81 22.99 -6.19
N LYS A 211 -7.65 22.58 -6.72
CA LYS A 211 -6.55 23.51 -7.02
C LYS A 211 -6.19 23.48 -8.50
N LYS A 212 -7.15 23.81 -9.35
CA LYS A 212 -6.89 24.14 -10.76
C LYS A 212 -7.83 25.24 -11.22
N ASP A 213 -7.96 26.32 -10.48
CA ASP A 213 -8.51 27.58 -10.99
C ASP A 213 -8.16 28.70 -10.01
N VAL A 214 -6.94 29.19 -10.07
CA VAL A 214 -6.51 30.58 -9.92
C VAL A 214 -5.16 30.73 -10.60
#